data_6cdb811a62be30c9a1d44c21b949f665
#
_entry.id   6cdb811a62be30c9a1d44c21b949f665
#
_cell.length_a   1.000
_cell.length_b   1.000
_cell.length_c   1.000
_cell.angle_alpha   90.00
_cell.angle_beta   90.00
_cell.angle_gamma   90.00
#
_symmetry.space_group_name_H-M   'P 1'
#
loop_
_entity.id
_entity.type
_entity.pdbx_description
1 polymer ?
#
loop_
_entity_poly.entity_id
_entity_poly.type
_entity_poly.pdbx_seq_one_letter_code
_entity_poly.pdbx_strand_id
1 'polypeptide(L)'
;MKNKLYILLFLAFLFSGTTLWAQQKATPKAGEGISSFLLRHNRSPKKYYDDFIELNKQKLGKNNVLKVGVTYVIPPIKKSPSGNTGTKQQSPKAKSTKIGTTLNQPLFGKQLADVKVTSNRLAGACFYVVSGHGGPDPGAIGKVGKYELHEDEYAYDIALRLARNLMQEGAEVRIIIQDAKDGIRDDSYLSNSKRETCMGDPIPLNQVQRLQQRCDKINALYRKDRKNYSYCRAIFIHIDSRSKGKQTDVFFYYSNKKGESKRLANNMKNTFESKYDKHQPNRGFSGTVSGRNLYVLSHTAPASVFVELGNIQNTFDQRRLVMNSNRQALAKWLMEGFLKDYKEKK
;
A
#
# COMPACT_ATOMS: atom_id res chain seq x y z
N MET A 1 -86.59 8.52 -33.30
CA MET A 1 -85.66 7.43 -33.05
C MET A 1 -84.33 8.10 -32.57
N LYS A 2 -84.03 7.97 -31.31
CA LYS A 2 -82.87 8.71 -30.66
C LYS A 2 -81.76 7.73 -30.38
N ASN A 3 -80.65 7.90 -31.06
CA ASN A 3 -79.42 7.15 -30.80
C ASN A 3 -78.68 7.74 -29.60
N LYS A 4 -78.51 6.99 -28.49
CA LYS A 4 -77.66 7.35 -27.39
C LYS A 4 -76.25 6.79 -27.61
N LEU A 5 -75.28 7.72 -27.74
CA LEU A 5 -73.87 7.46 -27.82
C LEU A 5 -73.33 7.32 -26.42
N TYR A 6 -72.81 6.16 -26.03
CA TYR A 6 -72.10 5.95 -24.75
C TYR A 6 -70.62 6.23 -24.95
N ILE A 7 -70.13 7.31 -24.31
CA ILE A 7 -68.69 7.61 -24.21
C ILE A 7 -68.14 6.83 -23.02
N LEU A 8 -67.31 5.81 -23.32
CA LEU A 8 -66.53 5.09 -22.30
C LEU A 8 -65.28 5.92 -22.01
N LEU A 9 -65.19 6.52 -20.82
CA LEU A 9 -63.99 7.13 -20.29
C LEU A 9 -63.09 6.04 -19.74
N PHE A 10 -61.93 5.76 -20.44
CA PHE A 10 -60.89 4.91 -19.95
C PHE A 10 -59.96 5.74 -19.07
N LEU A 11 -60.08 5.61 -17.76
CA LEU A 11 -59.12 6.15 -16.81
C LEU A 11 -57.87 5.26 -16.80
N ALA A 12 -56.80 5.72 -17.51
CA ALA A 12 -55.49 5.13 -17.39
C ALA A 12 -54.85 5.53 -16.06
N PHE A 13 -54.86 4.64 -15.06
CA PHE A 13 -54.09 4.75 -13.85
C PHE A 13 -52.62 4.53 -14.21
N LEU A 14 -51.84 5.62 -14.32
CA LEU A 14 -50.40 5.59 -14.34
C LEU A 14 -49.87 5.15 -12.97
N PHE A 15 -49.63 3.85 -12.80
CA PHE A 15 -48.85 3.32 -11.69
C PHE A 15 -47.40 3.76 -11.89
N SER A 16 -47.02 4.88 -11.27
CA SER A 16 -45.66 5.23 -11.06
C SER A 16 -45.05 4.23 -10.08
N GLY A 17 -44.47 3.15 -10.62
CA GLY A 17 -43.78 2.14 -9.84
C GLY A 17 -42.55 2.73 -9.18
N THR A 18 -42.71 3.32 -7.99
CA THR A 18 -41.57 3.58 -7.09
C THR A 18 -41.09 2.24 -6.58
N THR A 19 -40.00 1.73 -7.19
CA THR A 19 -39.26 0.60 -6.61
C THR A 19 -38.77 1.00 -5.22
N LEU A 20 -39.49 0.59 -4.20
CA LEU A 20 -39.03 0.65 -2.80
C LEU A 20 -37.81 -0.27 -2.68
N TRP A 21 -36.61 0.30 -2.82
CA TRP A 21 -35.39 -0.40 -2.45
C TRP A 21 -35.41 -0.61 -0.95
N ALA A 22 -35.52 -1.86 -0.50
CA ALA A 22 -35.43 -2.19 0.92
C ALA A 22 -34.15 -1.61 1.48
N GLN A 23 -34.27 -0.63 2.37
CA GLN A 23 -33.13 0.03 3.01
C GLN A 23 -32.37 -0.99 3.85
N GLN A 24 -31.13 -1.27 3.49
CA GLN A 24 -30.25 -2.17 4.24
C GLN A 24 -30.04 -1.61 5.65
N LYS A 25 -30.29 -2.42 6.68
CA LYS A 25 -30.09 -2.07 8.09
C LYS A 25 -29.16 -3.07 8.75
N ALA A 26 -28.35 -2.61 9.73
CA ALA A 26 -27.47 -3.50 10.51
C ALA A 26 -27.15 -2.91 11.88
N THR A 27 -26.69 -3.77 12.80
CA THR A 27 -26.21 -3.43 14.13
C THR A 27 -24.68 -3.43 14.20
N PRO A 28 -24.05 -2.49 14.89
CA PRO A 28 -22.61 -2.48 15.08
C PRO A 28 -22.17 -3.57 16.06
N LYS A 29 -20.92 -4.02 15.89
CA LYS A 29 -20.23 -4.86 16.86
C LYS A 29 -19.73 -4.01 18.03
N ALA A 30 -19.47 -4.64 19.18
CA ALA A 30 -18.87 -3.94 20.33
C ALA A 30 -17.52 -3.30 19.91
N GLY A 31 -17.36 -2.01 20.23
CA GLY A 31 -16.17 -1.23 19.88
C GLY A 31 -16.03 -0.81 18.40
N GLU A 32 -17.04 -1.09 17.56
CA GLU A 32 -17.01 -0.74 16.15
C GLU A 32 -17.34 0.76 15.94
N GLY A 33 -16.48 1.49 15.25
CA GLY A 33 -16.73 2.87 14.84
C GLY A 33 -17.48 2.95 13.50
N ILE A 34 -18.03 4.13 13.14
CA ILE A 34 -18.78 4.35 11.89
C ILE A 34 -17.98 3.93 10.66
N SER A 35 -16.70 4.26 10.59
CA SER A 35 -15.86 3.91 9.45
C SER A 35 -15.73 2.40 9.26
N SER A 36 -15.47 1.67 10.33
CA SER A 36 -15.38 0.20 10.31
C SER A 36 -16.73 -0.44 9.99
N PHE A 37 -17.80 0.09 10.55
CA PHE A 37 -19.16 -0.34 10.28
C PHE A 37 -19.55 -0.18 8.80
N LEU A 38 -19.26 0.97 8.20
CA LEU A 38 -19.48 1.23 6.77
C LEU A 38 -18.66 0.31 5.88
N LEU A 39 -17.38 0.09 6.20
CA LEU A 39 -16.50 -0.82 5.45
C LEU A 39 -17.01 -2.26 5.47
N ARG A 40 -17.48 -2.75 6.63
CA ARG A 40 -18.06 -4.09 6.79
C ARG A 40 -19.28 -4.31 5.90
N HIS A 41 -19.99 -3.23 5.56
CA HIS A 41 -21.15 -3.25 4.68
C HIS A 41 -20.85 -2.78 3.24
N ASN A 42 -19.58 -2.85 2.82
CA ASN A 42 -19.13 -2.45 1.47
C ASN A 42 -19.46 -0.99 1.12
N ARG A 43 -19.38 -0.10 2.11
CA ARG A 43 -19.51 1.36 1.95
C ARG A 43 -18.19 2.02 2.30
N SER A 44 -17.58 2.73 1.35
CA SER A 44 -16.37 3.52 1.61
C SER A 44 -16.70 4.68 2.55
N PRO A 45 -16.05 4.83 3.72
CA PRO A 45 -16.31 5.95 4.62
C PRO A 45 -16.15 7.29 3.92
N LYS A 46 -15.15 7.48 3.10
CA LYS A 46 -14.92 8.72 2.33
C LYS A 46 -16.13 9.16 1.48
N LYS A 47 -16.96 8.19 1.03
CA LYS A 47 -18.11 8.46 0.15
C LYS A 47 -19.44 8.47 0.89
N TYR A 48 -19.53 7.74 2.00
CA TYR A 48 -20.80 7.44 2.65
C TYR A 48 -20.86 7.86 4.12
N TYR A 49 -19.78 8.46 4.69
CA TYR A 49 -19.75 8.84 6.11
C TYR A 49 -20.80 9.91 6.43
N ASP A 50 -20.86 10.96 5.64
CA ASP A 50 -21.80 12.05 5.83
C ASP A 50 -23.24 11.60 5.57
N ASP A 51 -23.47 10.80 4.50
CA ASP A 51 -24.78 10.20 4.23
C ASP A 51 -25.24 9.30 5.39
N PHE A 52 -24.29 8.55 6.00
CA PHE A 52 -24.61 7.69 7.13
C PHE A 52 -25.01 8.49 8.38
N ILE A 53 -24.29 9.56 8.69
CA ILE A 53 -24.61 10.46 9.80
C ILE A 53 -26.00 11.05 9.58
N GLU A 54 -26.28 11.57 8.40
CA GLU A 54 -27.56 12.19 8.09
C GLU A 54 -28.73 11.20 8.23
N LEU A 55 -28.60 9.99 7.69
CA LEU A 55 -29.60 8.93 7.77
C LEU A 55 -29.84 8.41 9.19
N ASN A 56 -28.89 8.59 10.11
CA ASN A 56 -28.95 8.02 11.45
C ASN A 56 -28.80 9.04 12.58
N LYS A 57 -28.93 10.32 12.29
CA LYS A 57 -28.66 11.45 13.19
C LYS A 57 -29.33 11.31 14.58
N GLN A 58 -30.58 10.84 14.61
CA GLN A 58 -31.35 10.68 15.86
C GLN A 58 -30.90 9.43 16.67
N LYS A 59 -30.18 8.49 16.08
CA LYS A 59 -29.79 7.23 16.73
C LYS A 59 -28.36 7.25 17.25
N LEU A 60 -27.53 8.15 16.72
CA LEU A 60 -26.13 8.28 17.11
C LEU A 60 -25.99 8.85 18.54
N GLY A 61 -24.93 8.45 19.21
CA GLY A 61 -24.54 9.02 20.51
C GLY A 61 -23.83 10.37 20.35
N LYS A 62 -23.43 10.96 21.48
CA LYS A 62 -22.62 12.18 21.52
C LYS A 62 -21.36 11.98 20.65
N ASN A 63 -20.98 12.97 19.85
CA ASN A 63 -19.86 12.91 18.91
C ASN A 63 -19.97 11.82 17.82
N ASN A 64 -21.21 11.52 17.38
CA ASN A 64 -21.50 10.54 16.34
C ASN A 64 -21.04 9.10 16.68
N VAL A 65 -21.07 8.72 17.96
CA VAL A 65 -20.68 7.36 18.38
C VAL A 65 -21.81 6.37 18.11
N LEU A 66 -21.48 5.19 17.57
CA LEU A 66 -22.41 4.07 17.43
C LEU A 66 -22.74 3.46 18.79
N LYS A 67 -24.02 3.19 19.03
CA LYS A 67 -24.51 2.52 20.24
C LYS A 67 -24.68 1.02 19.94
N VAL A 68 -24.13 0.16 20.78
CA VAL A 68 -24.29 -1.31 20.67
C VAL A 68 -25.78 -1.67 20.82
N GLY A 69 -26.25 -2.62 20.02
CA GLY A 69 -27.67 -3.05 20.02
C GLY A 69 -28.60 -2.15 19.20
N VAL A 70 -28.17 -0.97 18.76
CA VAL A 70 -28.96 -0.08 17.91
C VAL A 70 -28.79 -0.44 16.44
N THR A 71 -29.91 -0.57 15.74
CA THR A 71 -29.90 -0.83 14.29
C THR A 71 -29.85 0.48 13.49
N TYR A 72 -28.82 0.60 12.62
CA TYR A 72 -28.57 1.74 11.77
C TYR A 72 -28.91 1.45 10.32
N VAL A 73 -29.33 2.49 9.61
CA VAL A 73 -29.57 2.45 8.15
C VAL A 73 -28.23 2.60 7.43
N ILE A 74 -27.98 1.70 6.50
CA ILE A 74 -26.79 1.76 5.66
C ILE A 74 -27.10 2.54 4.39
N PRO A 75 -26.33 3.58 4.04
CA PRO A 75 -26.56 4.36 2.82
C PRO A 75 -26.67 3.48 1.57
N PRO A 76 -27.61 3.73 0.66
CA PRO A 76 -27.73 2.99 -0.59
C PRO A 76 -26.48 3.17 -1.46
N ILE A 77 -26.18 2.16 -2.28
CA ILE A 77 -25.06 2.28 -3.23
C ILE A 77 -25.43 3.32 -4.28
N LYS A 78 -24.71 4.46 -4.30
CA LYS A 78 -24.86 5.47 -5.34
C LYS A 78 -24.38 4.87 -6.68
N LYS A 79 -25.31 4.53 -7.57
CA LYS A 79 -24.97 4.13 -8.95
C LYS A 79 -24.34 5.34 -9.65
N SER A 80 -23.15 5.17 -10.20
CA SER A 80 -22.66 6.12 -11.22
C SER A 80 -23.53 6.01 -12.45
N PRO A 81 -23.84 7.11 -13.18
CA PRO A 81 -24.64 7.02 -14.41
C PRO A 81 -23.97 6.04 -15.37
N SER A 82 -24.64 4.96 -15.67
CA SER A 82 -24.20 3.96 -16.65
C SER A 82 -24.53 4.51 -18.04
N GLY A 83 -23.53 5.11 -18.68
CA GLY A 83 -23.58 5.28 -20.13
C GLY A 83 -23.34 3.91 -20.77
N ASN A 84 -24.40 3.34 -21.32
CA ASN A 84 -24.36 2.11 -22.07
C ASN A 84 -23.85 2.40 -23.48
N THR A 85 -22.57 2.15 -23.74
CA THR A 85 -22.05 1.93 -25.08
C THR A 85 -21.12 0.74 -25.02
N GLY A 86 -21.54 -0.33 -25.69
CA GLY A 86 -20.73 -1.52 -25.91
C GLY A 86 -19.44 -1.16 -26.65
N THR A 87 -18.37 -1.03 -25.90
CA THR A 87 -17.03 -0.89 -26.44
C THR A 87 -16.22 -2.08 -25.91
N LYS A 88 -15.64 -2.85 -26.84
CA LYS A 88 -14.64 -3.89 -26.57
C LYS A 88 -13.69 -3.37 -25.49
N GLN A 89 -13.50 -4.14 -24.43
CA GLN A 89 -12.51 -3.86 -23.39
C GLN A 89 -11.13 -3.74 -24.04
N GLN A 90 -10.74 -2.51 -24.39
CA GLN A 90 -9.35 -2.20 -24.64
C GLN A 90 -8.63 -2.28 -23.30
N SER A 91 -7.58 -3.09 -23.25
CA SER A 91 -6.62 -3.10 -22.15
C SER A 91 -6.29 -1.67 -21.76
N PRO A 92 -6.25 -1.33 -20.46
CA PRO A 92 -5.96 0.04 -20.02
C PRO A 92 -4.67 0.51 -20.69
N LYS A 93 -4.75 1.64 -21.40
CA LYS A 93 -3.56 2.26 -22.00
C LYS A 93 -2.67 2.68 -20.85
N ALA A 94 -1.60 1.91 -20.60
CA ALA A 94 -0.72 2.09 -19.45
C ALA A 94 -0.17 3.52 -19.44
N LYS A 95 -0.42 4.25 -18.36
CA LYS A 95 0.20 5.55 -18.12
C LYS A 95 1.72 5.33 -18.04
N SER A 96 2.48 5.93 -18.93
CA SER A 96 3.94 5.90 -18.90
C SER A 96 4.50 7.31 -18.90
N THR A 97 5.48 7.54 -18.06
CA THR A 97 6.25 8.79 -18.07
C THR A 97 7.31 8.71 -19.16
N LYS A 98 7.45 9.75 -19.96
CA LYS A 98 8.44 9.79 -21.06
C LYS A 98 9.86 9.84 -20.50
N ILE A 99 10.80 9.17 -21.15
CA ILE A 99 12.25 9.29 -20.88
C ILE A 99 12.66 10.76 -21.05
N GLY A 100 13.50 11.24 -20.15
CA GLY A 100 13.95 12.63 -20.11
C GLY A 100 13.06 13.56 -19.27
N THR A 101 11.85 13.11 -18.87
CA THR A 101 11.00 13.89 -17.95
C THR A 101 11.68 13.97 -16.57
N THR A 102 11.66 15.15 -15.96
CA THR A 102 12.04 15.34 -14.56
C THR A 102 10.77 15.37 -13.73
N LEU A 103 10.68 14.46 -12.75
CA LEU A 103 9.63 14.38 -11.74
C LEU A 103 10.14 15.03 -10.47
N ASN A 104 9.28 15.75 -9.74
CA ASN A 104 9.65 16.29 -8.44
C ASN A 104 9.01 15.46 -7.31
N GLN A 105 9.85 14.92 -6.42
CA GLN A 105 9.44 14.16 -5.25
C GLN A 105 10.13 14.73 -3.99
N PRO A 106 9.48 15.66 -3.27
CA PRO A 106 10.09 16.36 -2.12
C PRO A 106 10.55 15.42 -1.00
N LEU A 107 9.94 14.24 -0.86
CA LEU A 107 10.32 13.25 0.16
C LEU A 107 11.75 12.71 -0.01
N PHE A 108 12.38 12.91 -1.16
CA PHE A 108 13.79 12.51 -1.34
C PHE A 108 14.79 13.52 -0.78
N GLY A 109 14.32 14.65 -0.23
CA GLY A 109 15.14 15.73 0.27
C GLY A 109 15.57 16.70 -0.85
N LYS A 110 15.96 17.91 -0.47
CA LYS A 110 16.22 19.04 -1.39
C LYS A 110 17.18 18.71 -2.54
N GLN A 111 18.21 17.91 -2.28
CA GLN A 111 19.25 17.61 -3.30
C GLN A 111 18.80 16.52 -4.29
N LEU A 112 17.89 15.63 -3.90
CA LEU A 112 17.48 14.46 -4.68
C LEU A 112 16.00 14.48 -5.10
N ALA A 113 15.29 15.59 -4.78
CA ALA A 113 13.86 15.74 -5.09
C ALA A 113 13.58 15.62 -6.60
N ASP A 114 14.47 16.13 -7.44
CA ASP A 114 14.34 16.04 -8.89
C ASP A 114 14.83 14.67 -9.38
N VAL A 115 13.92 13.94 -10.01
CA VAL A 115 14.14 12.58 -10.51
C VAL A 115 14.01 12.57 -12.02
N LYS A 116 15.12 12.47 -12.72
CA LYS A 116 15.11 12.29 -14.18
C LYS A 116 14.76 10.87 -14.54
N VAL A 117 13.71 10.68 -15.32
CA VAL A 117 13.34 9.38 -15.89
C VAL A 117 14.37 9.01 -16.96
N THR A 118 15.15 7.97 -16.70
CA THR A 118 16.28 7.54 -17.54
C THR A 118 15.93 6.36 -18.43
N SER A 119 14.87 5.63 -18.11
CA SER A 119 14.39 4.50 -18.91
C SER A 119 12.87 4.32 -18.76
N ASN A 120 12.31 3.44 -19.59
CA ASN A 120 10.90 3.06 -19.56
C ASN A 120 10.70 1.56 -19.24
N ARG A 121 11.68 0.90 -18.62
CA ARG A 121 11.65 -0.54 -18.34
C ARG A 121 10.50 -0.95 -17.41
N LEU A 122 10.02 -0.01 -16.58
CA LEU A 122 8.86 -0.19 -15.69
C LEU A 122 7.67 0.68 -16.08
N ALA A 123 7.62 1.15 -17.33
CA ALA A 123 6.47 1.90 -17.83
C ALA A 123 5.18 1.06 -17.72
N GLY A 124 4.12 1.65 -17.14
CA GLY A 124 2.86 0.94 -16.87
C GLY A 124 2.85 0.10 -15.60
N ALA A 125 3.90 0.20 -14.78
CA ALA A 125 3.94 -0.38 -13.44
C ALA A 125 3.65 0.67 -12.36
N CYS A 126 3.01 0.24 -11.26
CA CYS A 126 2.76 1.04 -10.07
C CYS A 126 3.22 0.27 -8.82
N PHE A 127 3.99 0.93 -7.97
CA PHE A 127 4.55 0.34 -6.76
C PHE A 127 4.09 1.07 -5.51
N TYR A 128 3.73 0.30 -4.48
CA TYR A 128 3.43 0.79 -3.13
C TYR A 128 4.62 0.42 -2.25
N VAL A 129 5.46 1.42 -1.94
CA VAL A 129 6.68 1.25 -1.16
C VAL A 129 6.39 1.65 0.29
N VAL A 130 6.61 0.71 1.20
CA VAL A 130 6.31 0.85 2.61
C VAL A 130 7.56 0.55 3.43
N SER A 131 8.09 1.51 4.16
CA SER A 131 9.02 1.23 5.24
C SER A 131 8.29 0.63 6.43
N GLY A 132 8.91 -0.32 7.12
CA GLY A 132 8.43 -0.85 8.38
C GLY A 132 8.36 0.25 9.46
N HIS A 133 7.61 0.00 10.51
CA HIS A 133 7.58 0.86 11.70
C HIS A 133 7.28 2.35 11.43
N GLY A 134 7.94 3.28 12.14
CA GLY A 134 7.79 4.73 11.99
C GLY A 134 6.80 5.36 12.97
N GLY A 135 6.91 6.67 13.17
CA GLY A 135 6.17 7.45 14.15
C GLY A 135 6.48 7.03 15.58
N PRO A 136 5.50 6.48 16.33
CA PRO A 136 5.75 6.06 17.71
C PRO A 136 6.51 4.73 17.84
N ASP A 137 6.81 4.04 16.74
CA ASP A 137 7.38 2.70 16.71
C ASP A 137 8.73 2.69 15.98
N PRO A 138 9.86 2.69 16.69
CA PRO A 138 11.20 2.68 16.09
C PRO A 138 11.58 1.31 15.49
N GLY A 139 10.77 0.26 15.69
CA GLY A 139 11.12 -1.09 15.33
C GLY A 139 12.21 -1.69 16.22
N ALA A 140 13.03 -2.55 15.66
CA ALA A 140 14.19 -3.11 16.34
C ALA A 140 15.31 -2.07 16.48
N ILE A 141 16.03 -2.14 17.60
CA ILE A 141 17.15 -1.24 17.88
C ILE A 141 18.45 -2.05 17.96
N GLY A 142 19.38 -1.73 17.08
CA GLY A 142 20.76 -2.21 17.11
C GLY A 142 21.70 -1.18 17.73
N LYS A 143 22.97 -1.56 17.95
CA LYS A 143 23.98 -0.65 18.52
C LYS A 143 25.34 -0.85 17.87
N VAL A 144 25.98 0.26 17.48
CA VAL A 144 27.37 0.29 17.00
C VAL A 144 28.13 1.34 17.80
N GLY A 145 29.00 0.90 18.67
CA GLY A 145 29.71 1.80 19.63
C GLY A 145 28.69 2.54 20.48
N LYS A 146 28.72 3.88 20.43
CA LYS A 146 27.78 4.77 21.13
C LYS A 146 26.47 5.06 20.38
N TYR A 147 26.35 4.62 19.13
CA TYR A 147 25.22 4.95 18.26
C TYR A 147 24.16 3.85 18.28
N GLU A 148 22.91 4.22 18.41
CA GLU A 148 21.77 3.35 18.20
C GLU A 148 21.38 3.35 16.72
N LEU A 149 21.01 2.16 16.22
CA LEU A 149 20.46 1.98 14.88
C LEU A 149 18.98 1.63 15.02
N HIS A 150 18.11 2.49 14.53
CA HIS A 150 16.67 2.30 14.60
C HIS A 150 16.16 1.71 13.27
N GLU A 151 15.43 0.61 13.32
CA GLU A 151 14.96 -0.11 12.14
C GLU A 151 14.16 0.78 11.19
N ASP A 152 13.24 1.57 11.71
CA ASP A 152 12.37 2.45 10.93
C ASP A 152 13.17 3.44 10.07
N GLU A 153 14.23 4.03 10.61
CA GLU A 153 15.06 5.02 9.92
C GLU A 153 15.81 4.43 8.73
N TYR A 154 16.44 3.25 8.93
CA TYR A 154 17.17 2.58 7.84
C TYR A 154 16.22 1.95 6.81
N ALA A 155 15.08 1.41 7.26
CA ALA A 155 14.04 0.93 6.36
C ALA A 155 13.46 2.07 5.51
N TYR A 156 13.27 3.26 6.10
CA TYR A 156 12.79 4.45 5.40
C TYR A 156 13.80 4.95 4.37
N ASP A 157 15.08 5.08 4.72
CA ASP A 157 16.13 5.50 3.79
C ASP A 157 16.24 4.54 2.57
N ILE A 158 16.20 3.22 2.82
CA ILE A 158 16.21 2.21 1.76
C ILE A 158 14.92 2.29 0.90
N ALA A 159 13.78 2.53 1.53
CA ALA A 159 12.50 2.68 0.83
C ALA A 159 12.50 3.90 -0.11
N LEU A 160 13.05 5.04 0.34
CA LEU A 160 13.19 6.23 -0.51
C LEU A 160 14.14 5.99 -1.69
N ARG A 161 15.29 5.34 -1.45
CA ARG A 161 16.24 4.97 -2.52
C ARG A 161 15.60 4.03 -3.54
N LEU A 162 14.84 3.04 -3.07
CA LEU A 162 14.08 2.15 -3.96
C LEU A 162 13.03 2.92 -4.77
N ALA A 163 12.26 3.77 -4.11
CA ALA A 163 11.25 4.59 -4.77
C ALA A 163 11.87 5.45 -5.89
N ARG A 164 13.00 6.09 -5.61
CA ARG A 164 13.74 6.89 -6.58
C ARG A 164 14.23 6.06 -7.76
N ASN A 165 14.82 4.89 -7.50
CA ASN A 165 15.27 3.98 -8.56
C ASN A 165 14.10 3.52 -9.45
N LEU A 166 12.94 3.18 -8.88
CA LEU A 166 11.74 2.78 -9.63
C LEU A 166 11.20 3.92 -10.51
N MET A 167 11.18 5.16 -9.99
CA MET A 167 10.77 6.33 -10.75
C MET A 167 11.72 6.61 -11.93
N GLN A 168 13.02 6.42 -11.77
CA GLN A 168 14.01 6.54 -12.85
C GLN A 168 13.76 5.54 -13.98
N GLU A 169 13.16 4.39 -13.68
CA GLU A 169 12.76 3.36 -14.64
C GLU A 169 11.37 3.58 -15.26
N GLY A 170 10.74 4.72 -15.00
CA GLY A 170 9.44 5.10 -15.57
C GLY A 170 8.23 4.54 -14.85
N ALA A 171 8.40 4.01 -13.63
CA ALA A 171 7.29 3.53 -12.80
C ALA A 171 6.54 4.65 -12.10
N GLU A 172 5.26 4.43 -11.81
CA GLU A 172 4.52 5.16 -10.79
C GLU A 172 4.85 4.61 -9.40
N VAL A 173 5.08 5.48 -8.43
CA VAL A 173 5.45 5.06 -7.08
C VAL A 173 4.61 5.79 -6.03
N ARG A 174 4.09 5.03 -5.09
CA ARG A 174 3.36 5.49 -3.90
C ARG A 174 4.19 5.20 -2.66
N ILE A 175 4.77 6.23 -2.05
CA ILE A 175 5.49 6.14 -0.78
C ILE A 175 4.45 6.25 0.33
N ILE A 176 4.29 5.19 1.12
CA ILE A 176 3.18 5.07 2.08
C ILE A 176 3.53 5.69 3.43
N ILE A 177 4.74 5.42 3.96
CA ILE A 177 5.25 6.07 5.16
C ILE A 177 6.11 7.23 4.72
N GLN A 178 5.92 8.39 5.33
CA GLN A 178 6.49 9.66 4.88
C GLN A 178 6.98 10.48 6.05
N ASP A 179 8.21 11.00 5.97
CA ASP A 179 8.71 12.11 6.77
C ASP A 179 9.00 13.29 5.84
N ALA A 180 8.37 14.43 6.09
CA ALA A 180 8.53 15.63 5.25
C ALA A 180 9.88 16.34 5.42
N LYS A 181 10.66 15.97 6.46
CA LYS A 181 11.95 16.59 6.77
C LYS A 181 13.13 15.69 6.42
N ASP A 182 12.98 14.38 6.64
CA ASP A 182 14.03 13.41 6.39
C ASP A 182 13.94 12.89 4.96
N GLY A 183 14.92 13.23 4.15
CA GLY A 183 15.08 12.72 2.80
C GLY A 183 15.94 11.44 2.75
N ILE A 184 16.51 11.17 1.56
CA ILE A 184 17.58 10.19 1.41
C ILE A 184 18.82 10.76 2.11
N ARG A 185 19.41 9.99 3.04
CA ARG A 185 20.51 10.42 3.90
C ARG A 185 21.76 9.59 3.65
N ASP A 186 22.90 10.23 3.52
CA ASP A 186 24.19 9.56 3.32
C ASP A 186 24.95 9.30 4.63
N ASP A 187 24.43 9.81 5.75
CA ASP A 187 25.00 9.58 7.07
C ASP A 187 25.04 8.10 7.43
N SER A 188 26.12 7.69 8.12
CA SER A 188 26.25 6.32 8.60
C SER A 188 25.27 6.01 9.74
N TYR A 189 25.05 6.98 10.62
CA TYR A 189 24.17 6.86 11.77
C TYR A 189 23.00 7.81 11.61
N LEU A 190 21.83 7.24 11.34
CA LEU A 190 20.61 8.01 11.09
C LEU A 190 19.95 8.37 12.41
N SER A 191 19.64 9.66 12.57
CA SER A 191 18.96 10.16 13.77
C SER A 191 17.53 9.63 13.81
N ASN A 192 17.09 9.18 14.98
CA ASN A 192 15.71 8.77 15.20
C ASN A 192 14.75 9.96 15.06
N SER A 193 13.69 9.76 14.35
CA SER A 193 12.57 10.67 14.18
C SER A 193 11.28 10.02 14.71
N LYS A 194 10.27 10.81 15.01
CA LYS A 194 8.91 10.35 15.32
C LYS A 194 7.87 11.13 14.52
N ARG A 195 8.34 11.74 13.42
CA ARG A 195 7.53 12.63 12.56
C ARG A 195 6.84 11.90 11.42
N GLU A 196 7.15 10.62 11.24
CA GLU A 196 6.60 9.84 10.15
C GLU A 196 5.08 9.82 10.22
N THR A 197 4.49 9.91 9.05
CA THR A 197 3.05 9.84 8.85
C THR A 197 2.72 8.73 7.85
N CYS A 198 1.51 8.24 7.89
CA CYS A 198 0.99 7.37 6.85
C CYS A 198 0.25 8.22 5.81
N MET A 199 1.00 8.73 4.80
CA MET A 199 0.48 9.64 3.77
C MET A 199 -0.23 10.87 4.39
N GLY A 200 0.45 11.53 5.32
CA GLY A 200 -0.02 12.73 6.01
C GLY A 200 -0.88 12.47 7.25
N ASP A 201 -1.38 11.25 7.47
CA ASP A 201 -2.15 10.92 8.67
C ASP A 201 -1.19 10.46 9.80
N PRO A 202 -1.42 10.87 11.06
CA PRO A 202 -0.65 10.39 12.20
C PRO A 202 -0.68 8.86 12.30
N ILE A 203 0.47 8.27 12.65
CA ILE A 203 0.59 6.82 12.84
C ILE A 203 0.06 6.45 14.24
N PRO A 204 -0.94 5.55 14.35
CA PRO A 204 -1.50 5.16 15.64
C PRO A 204 -0.49 4.45 16.55
N LEU A 205 -0.61 4.65 17.86
CA LEU A 205 0.20 3.94 18.87
C LEU A 205 -0.07 2.43 18.88
N ASN A 206 -1.32 2.02 18.64
CA ASN A 206 -1.70 0.60 18.60
C ASN A 206 -1.17 -0.09 17.35
N GLN A 207 -0.45 -1.20 17.52
CA GLN A 207 0.19 -1.95 16.42
C GLN A 207 -0.81 -2.43 15.36
N VAL A 208 -1.94 -2.98 15.77
CA VAL A 208 -2.94 -3.50 14.80
C VAL A 208 -3.51 -2.35 13.97
N GLN A 209 -3.78 -1.22 14.60
CA GLN A 209 -4.27 -0.03 13.90
C GLN A 209 -3.22 0.54 12.93
N ARG A 210 -1.93 0.54 13.29
CA ARG A 210 -0.84 0.94 12.38
C ARG A 210 -0.78 0.07 11.14
N LEU A 211 -0.84 -1.25 11.32
CA LEU A 211 -0.81 -2.21 10.21
C LEU A 211 -2.05 -2.06 9.32
N GLN A 212 -3.23 -1.92 9.94
CA GLN A 212 -4.48 -1.69 9.21
C GLN A 212 -4.44 -0.40 8.41
N GLN A 213 -3.97 0.71 9.00
CA GLN A 213 -3.87 2.01 8.33
C GLN A 213 -3.08 1.93 7.02
N ARG A 214 -1.92 1.25 7.02
CA ARG A 214 -1.10 1.04 5.82
C ARG A 214 -1.83 0.23 4.76
N CYS A 215 -2.44 -0.87 5.15
CA CYS A 215 -3.23 -1.71 4.24
C CYS A 215 -4.39 -0.93 3.62
N ASP A 216 -5.10 -0.14 4.39
CA ASP A 216 -6.23 0.66 3.91
C ASP A 216 -5.79 1.73 2.91
N LYS A 217 -4.66 2.43 3.17
CA LYS A 217 -4.08 3.39 2.23
C LYS A 217 -3.70 2.72 0.90
N ILE A 218 -2.97 1.61 0.98
CA ILE A 218 -2.58 0.84 -0.22
C ILE A 218 -3.81 0.37 -0.98
N ASN A 219 -4.79 -0.21 -0.30
CA ASN A 219 -5.98 -0.75 -0.94
C ASN A 219 -6.85 0.34 -1.59
N ALA A 220 -6.92 1.52 -0.97
CA ALA A 220 -7.61 2.68 -1.54
C ALA A 220 -6.94 3.19 -2.82
N LEU A 221 -5.60 3.27 -2.82
CA LEU A 221 -4.80 3.64 -4.00
C LEU A 221 -4.92 2.58 -5.09
N TYR A 222 -4.73 1.31 -4.75
CA TYR A 222 -4.79 0.19 -5.70
C TYR A 222 -6.11 0.12 -6.47
N ARG A 223 -7.26 0.37 -5.80
CA ARG A 223 -8.56 0.43 -6.49
C ARG A 223 -8.61 1.46 -7.62
N LYS A 224 -7.83 2.54 -7.52
CA LYS A 224 -7.71 3.59 -8.54
C LYS A 224 -6.64 3.24 -9.57
N ASP A 225 -5.45 2.86 -9.06
CA ASP A 225 -4.25 2.68 -9.86
C ASP A 225 -4.37 1.48 -10.82
N ARG A 226 -5.02 0.37 -10.41
CA ARG A 226 -5.24 -0.82 -11.26
C ARG A 226 -6.03 -0.56 -12.54
N LYS A 227 -6.66 0.60 -12.66
CA LYS A 227 -7.36 1.02 -13.89
C LYS A 227 -6.39 1.62 -14.93
N ASN A 228 -5.23 2.09 -14.47
CA ASN A 228 -4.24 2.79 -15.28
C ASN A 228 -2.94 2.01 -15.43
N TYR A 229 -2.66 1.06 -14.52
CA TYR A 229 -1.42 0.30 -14.47
C TYR A 229 -1.73 -1.20 -14.47
N SER A 230 -1.15 -1.92 -15.44
CA SER A 230 -1.36 -3.36 -15.59
C SER A 230 -0.57 -4.21 -14.58
N TYR A 231 0.41 -3.61 -13.93
CA TYR A 231 1.26 -4.25 -12.95
C TYR A 231 1.36 -3.40 -11.69
N CYS A 232 0.76 -3.87 -10.61
CA CYS A 232 0.76 -3.21 -9.30
C CYS A 232 1.36 -4.15 -8.26
N ARG A 233 2.37 -3.69 -7.50
CA ARG A 233 3.04 -4.48 -6.45
C ARG A 233 3.26 -3.64 -5.19
N ALA A 234 3.19 -4.29 -4.03
CA ALA A 234 3.57 -3.68 -2.77
C ALA A 234 4.82 -4.34 -2.18
N ILE A 235 5.65 -3.56 -1.52
CA ILE A 235 6.80 -4.05 -0.76
C ILE A 235 6.79 -3.43 0.63
N PHE A 236 7.00 -4.28 1.65
CA PHE A 236 7.19 -3.89 3.05
C PHE A 236 8.63 -4.16 3.42
N ILE A 237 9.38 -3.10 3.74
CA ILE A 237 10.83 -3.15 3.99
C ILE A 237 11.05 -3.09 5.48
N HIS A 238 11.71 -4.12 6.02
CA HIS A 238 12.07 -4.31 7.41
C HIS A 238 13.51 -4.76 7.59
N ILE A 239 13.97 -4.78 8.83
CA ILE A 239 15.30 -5.26 9.22
C ILE A 239 15.13 -6.14 10.46
N ASP A 240 15.49 -7.42 10.34
CA ASP A 240 15.28 -8.42 11.40
C ASP A 240 16.08 -8.14 12.67
N SER A 241 15.59 -8.62 13.79
CA SER A 241 16.27 -8.59 15.09
C SER A 241 16.17 -9.92 15.87
N ARG A 242 15.43 -10.88 15.31
CA ARG A 242 15.06 -12.13 16.04
C ARG A 242 16.22 -13.11 16.19
N SER A 243 17.15 -13.06 15.26
CA SER A 243 18.31 -13.95 15.22
C SER A 243 19.50 -13.35 15.94
N LYS A 244 19.40 -13.09 17.26
CA LYS A 244 20.49 -12.47 18.04
C LYS A 244 21.85 -13.09 17.68
N GLY A 245 22.80 -12.23 17.28
CA GLY A 245 24.18 -12.61 16.96
C GLY A 245 24.37 -13.38 15.67
N LYS A 246 23.32 -13.87 15.01
CA LYS A 246 23.45 -14.60 13.73
C LYS A 246 23.41 -13.62 12.55
N GLN A 247 24.31 -13.81 11.62
CA GLN A 247 24.25 -13.14 10.32
C GLN A 247 23.02 -13.63 9.54
N THR A 248 22.29 -12.68 8.97
CA THR A 248 21.11 -12.94 8.14
C THR A 248 21.31 -12.24 6.81
N ASP A 249 21.18 -12.95 5.68
CA ASP A 249 21.27 -12.26 4.42
C ASP A 249 19.98 -11.47 4.13
N VAL A 250 18.98 -12.11 3.61
CA VAL A 250 17.69 -11.48 3.35
C VAL A 250 16.58 -12.51 3.42
N PHE A 251 15.50 -12.19 4.09
CA PHE A 251 14.30 -13.01 4.07
C PHE A 251 13.23 -12.33 3.22
N PHE A 252 12.58 -13.14 2.36
CA PHE A 252 11.46 -12.70 1.54
C PHE A 252 10.22 -13.49 1.95
N TYR A 253 9.21 -12.79 2.49
CA TYR A 253 7.95 -13.40 2.88
C TYR A 253 6.83 -12.99 1.92
N TYR A 254 5.96 -13.93 1.61
CA TYR A 254 4.81 -13.72 0.73
C TYR A 254 3.54 -14.32 1.33
N SER A 255 2.38 -13.87 0.85
CA SER A 255 1.09 -14.49 1.20
C SER A 255 0.83 -15.71 0.32
N ASN A 256 0.58 -16.87 0.93
CA ASN A 256 0.22 -18.10 0.21
C ASN A 256 -1.06 -17.98 -0.62
N LYS A 257 -1.87 -16.95 -0.37
CA LYS A 257 -3.13 -16.71 -1.09
C LYS A 257 -2.94 -16.13 -2.51
N LYS A 258 -1.71 -15.75 -2.89
CA LYS A 258 -1.43 -15.07 -4.16
C LYS A 258 -0.18 -15.64 -4.82
N GLY A 259 -0.36 -16.38 -5.91
CA GLY A 259 0.75 -16.95 -6.69
C GLY A 259 1.74 -15.92 -7.21
N GLU A 260 1.26 -14.74 -7.61
CA GLU A 260 2.12 -13.62 -8.04
C GLU A 260 3.07 -13.11 -6.94
N SER A 261 2.64 -13.16 -5.66
CA SER A 261 3.48 -12.78 -4.52
C SER A 261 4.64 -13.77 -4.34
N LYS A 262 4.38 -15.08 -4.53
CA LYS A 262 5.42 -16.12 -4.48
C LYS A 262 6.44 -15.94 -5.61
N ARG A 263 5.99 -15.70 -6.84
CA ARG A 263 6.86 -15.44 -7.98
C ARG A 263 7.75 -14.22 -7.73
N LEU A 264 7.15 -13.11 -7.27
CA LEU A 264 7.88 -11.88 -6.92
C LEU A 264 8.96 -12.14 -5.87
N ALA A 265 8.63 -12.83 -4.78
CA ALA A 265 9.58 -13.16 -3.72
C ALA A 265 10.75 -14.03 -4.23
N ASN A 266 10.47 -15.02 -5.09
CA ASN A 266 11.50 -15.84 -5.73
C ASN A 266 12.39 -15.01 -6.67
N ASN A 267 11.81 -14.11 -7.47
CA ASN A 267 12.57 -13.24 -8.38
C ASN A 267 13.50 -12.30 -7.61
N MET A 268 13.05 -11.76 -6.48
CA MET A 268 13.89 -10.97 -5.59
C MET A 268 15.01 -11.81 -4.99
N LYS A 269 14.70 -12.97 -4.41
CA LYS A 269 15.72 -13.89 -3.85
C LYS A 269 16.80 -14.24 -4.87
N ASN A 270 16.41 -14.67 -6.06
CA ASN A 270 17.34 -15.04 -7.12
C ASN A 270 18.19 -13.85 -7.61
N THR A 271 17.61 -12.64 -7.61
CA THR A 271 18.36 -11.41 -7.92
C THR A 271 19.43 -11.15 -6.87
N PHE A 272 19.07 -11.22 -5.59
CA PHE A 272 20.01 -11.03 -4.50
C PHE A 272 21.12 -12.09 -4.52
N GLU A 273 20.79 -13.36 -4.67
CA GLU A 273 21.76 -14.46 -4.78
C GLU A 273 22.80 -14.18 -5.88
N SER A 274 22.36 -13.86 -7.09
CA SER A 274 23.25 -13.51 -8.21
C SER A 274 24.13 -12.29 -7.92
N LYS A 275 23.60 -11.30 -7.14
CA LYS A 275 24.41 -10.14 -6.73
C LYS A 275 25.44 -10.48 -5.67
N TYR A 276 25.09 -11.33 -4.71
CA TYR A 276 26.03 -11.81 -3.71
C TYR A 276 27.17 -12.61 -4.38
N ASP A 277 26.85 -13.54 -5.28
CA ASP A 277 27.84 -14.31 -6.02
C ASP A 277 28.81 -13.41 -6.79
N LYS A 278 28.29 -12.35 -7.41
CA LYS A 278 29.10 -11.40 -8.17
C LYS A 278 29.99 -10.51 -7.29
N HIS A 279 29.45 -9.97 -6.18
CA HIS A 279 30.12 -8.94 -5.37
C HIS A 279 30.83 -9.50 -4.14
N GLN A 280 30.52 -10.70 -3.72
CA GLN A 280 31.06 -11.40 -2.57
C GLN A 280 31.33 -12.87 -2.92
N PRO A 281 32.20 -13.16 -3.90
CA PRO A 281 32.48 -14.54 -4.33
C PRO A 281 32.99 -15.35 -3.15
N ASN A 282 32.64 -16.62 -3.11
CA ASN A 282 33.02 -17.58 -2.05
C ASN A 282 32.39 -17.35 -0.67
N ARG A 283 31.52 -16.33 -0.51
CA ARG A 283 30.80 -16.10 0.76
C ARG A 283 29.55 -16.97 0.90
N GLY A 284 28.90 -17.27 -0.20
CA GLY A 284 27.58 -17.88 -0.25
C GLY A 284 26.45 -16.89 0.07
N PHE A 285 25.21 -17.33 -0.16
CA PHE A 285 24.00 -16.58 0.12
C PHE A 285 23.01 -17.45 0.89
N SER A 286 22.59 -17.01 2.08
CA SER A 286 21.67 -17.74 2.96
C SER A 286 20.23 -17.21 2.94
N GLY A 287 19.91 -16.34 1.97
CA GLY A 287 18.59 -15.74 1.82
C GLY A 287 17.49 -16.76 1.52
N THR A 288 16.33 -16.57 2.11
CA THR A 288 15.20 -17.50 2.03
C THR A 288 13.93 -16.87 1.50
N VAL A 289 13.05 -17.73 0.93
CA VAL A 289 11.68 -17.38 0.55
C VAL A 289 10.71 -18.26 1.31
N SER A 290 9.75 -17.68 2.00
CA SER A 290 8.73 -18.48 2.70
C SER A 290 7.35 -17.81 2.71
N GLY A 291 6.31 -18.64 2.65
CA GLY A 291 4.93 -18.19 2.84
C GLY A 291 4.67 -17.91 4.32
N ARG A 292 4.16 -16.70 4.63
CA ARG A 292 3.80 -16.31 5.99
C ARG A 292 2.48 -15.56 6.03
N ASN A 293 1.71 -15.81 7.08
CA ASN A 293 0.46 -15.09 7.35
C ASN A 293 0.72 -13.79 8.13
N LEU A 294 1.57 -12.91 7.57
CA LEU A 294 1.78 -11.58 8.14
C LEU A 294 0.56 -10.71 7.84
N TYR A 295 0.19 -9.87 8.81
CA TYR A 295 -1.00 -9.02 8.73
C TYR A 295 -1.03 -8.22 7.41
N VAL A 296 0.05 -7.48 7.13
CA VAL A 296 0.14 -6.62 5.94
C VAL A 296 0.08 -7.41 4.63
N LEU A 297 0.67 -8.61 4.57
CA LEU A 297 0.59 -9.48 3.38
C LEU A 297 -0.80 -10.03 3.15
N SER A 298 -1.53 -10.30 4.24
CA SER A 298 -2.87 -10.90 4.19
C SER A 298 -3.96 -9.89 3.89
N HIS A 299 -3.77 -8.61 4.28
CA HIS A 299 -4.77 -7.56 4.16
C HIS A 299 -4.48 -6.55 3.05
N THR A 300 -3.38 -6.67 2.33
CA THR A 300 -3.04 -5.82 1.18
C THR A 300 -3.56 -6.43 -0.12
N ALA A 301 -4.29 -5.68 -0.92
CA ALA A 301 -4.95 -6.17 -2.13
C ALA A 301 -3.98 -6.48 -3.30
N PRO A 302 -3.00 -5.63 -3.67
CA PRO A 302 -2.02 -5.99 -4.71
C PRO A 302 -1.13 -7.16 -4.26
N ALA A 303 -0.52 -7.84 -5.21
CA ALA A 303 0.53 -8.81 -4.90
C ALA A 303 1.68 -8.11 -4.18
N SER A 304 2.18 -8.73 -3.11
CA SER A 304 3.08 -8.07 -2.17
C SER A 304 4.17 -9.00 -1.65
N VAL A 305 5.29 -8.41 -1.28
CA VAL A 305 6.41 -9.06 -0.61
C VAL A 305 6.77 -8.27 0.65
N PHE A 306 7.15 -8.99 1.70
CA PHE A 306 7.73 -8.44 2.91
C PHE A 306 9.19 -8.89 2.97
N VAL A 307 10.12 -7.96 3.18
CA VAL A 307 11.55 -8.24 3.16
C VAL A 307 12.20 -7.86 4.47
N GLU A 308 13.11 -8.71 4.94
CA GLU A 308 14.00 -8.45 6.07
C GLU A 308 15.42 -8.32 5.51
N LEU A 309 16.00 -7.13 5.58
CA LEU A 309 17.26 -6.80 4.92
C LEU A 309 18.49 -6.94 5.83
N GLY A 310 18.62 -8.07 6.50
CA GLY A 310 19.70 -8.35 7.45
C GLY A 310 19.24 -8.27 8.90
N ASN A 311 20.16 -8.49 9.84
CA ASN A 311 19.91 -8.45 11.28
C ASN A 311 20.55 -7.21 11.89
N ILE A 312 19.74 -6.28 12.38
CA ILE A 312 20.20 -5.01 12.96
C ILE A 312 21.07 -5.19 14.23
N GLN A 313 21.01 -6.37 14.87
CA GLN A 313 21.81 -6.72 16.04
C GLN A 313 23.08 -7.52 15.70
N ASN A 314 23.34 -7.81 14.42
CA ASN A 314 24.56 -8.49 14.00
C ASN A 314 25.57 -7.50 13.42
N THR A 315 26.80 -7.50 13.92
CA THR A 315 27.85 -6.54 13.55
C THR A 315 28.23 -6.61 12.05
N PHE A 316 28.12 -7.77 11.43
CA PHE A 316 28.40 -7.91 10.00
C PHE A 316 27.24 -7.33 9.16
N ASP A 317 26.00 -7.60 9.55
CA ASP A 317 24.81 -7.12 8.84
C ASP A 317 24.62 -5.61 9.02
N GLN A 318 25.04 -5.05 10.17
CA GLN A 318 25.02 -3.60 10.42
C GLN A 318 25.78 -2.80 9.35
N ARG A 319 26.80 -3.39 8.71
CA ARG A 319 27.54 -2.73 7.61
C ARG A 319 26.62 -2.42 6.40
N ARG A 320 25.55 -3.20 6.21
CA ARG A 320 24.56 -2.95 5.17
C ARG A 320 23.74 -1.70 5.44
N LEU A 321 23.61 -1.34 6.71
CA LEU A 321 22.82 -0.21 7.18
C LEU A 321 23.67 1.06 7.29
N VAL A 322 24.82 0.98 7.97
CA VAL A 322 25.66 2.16 8.24
C VAL A 322 26.38 2.68 6.98
N MET A 323 26.64 1.85 5.99
CA MET A 323 27.23 2.29 4.72
C MET A 323 26.14 2.70 3.73
N ASN A 324 26.09 3.99 3.37
CA ASN A 324 25.10 4.51 2.41
C ASN A 324 25.15 3.80 1.04
N SER A 325 26.36 3.45 0.58
CA SER A 325 26.56 2.68 -0.64
C SER A 325 25.89 1.31 -0.60
N ASN A 326 25.89 0.65 0.57
CA ASN A 326 25.21 -0.62 0.77
C ASN A 326 23.69 -0.45 0.79
N ARG A 327 23.16 0.59 1.44
CA ARG A 327 21.73 0.92 1.37
C ARG A 327 21.28 1.17 -0.07
N GLN A 328 22.12 1.89 -0.83
CA GLN A 328 21.86 2.11 -2.26
C GLN A 328 21.91 0.83 -3.07
N ALA A 329 22.85 -0.08 -2.76
CA ALA A 329 22.96 -1.39 -3.42
C ALA A 329 21.71 -2.26 -3.14
N LEU A 330 21.26 -2.34 -1.86
CA LEU A 330 20.04 -3.05 -1.49
C LEU A 330 18.83 -2.53 -2.24
N ALA A 331 18.64 -1.20 -2.27
CA ALA A 331 17.55 -0.56 -3.01
C ALA A 331 17.60 -0.86 -4.52
N LYS A 332 18.80 -0.85 -5.10
CA LYS A 332 18.99 -1.19 -6.52
C LYS A 332 18.67 -2.67 -6.80
N TRP A 333 19.08 -3.59 -5.94
CA TRP A 333 18.79 -5.01 -6.12
C TRP A 333 17.31 -5.32 -5.95
N LEU A 334 16.61 -4.65 -5.05
CA LEU A 334 15.15 -4.73 -4.93
C LEU A 334 14.46 -4.25 -6.23
N MET A 335 14.91 -3.13 -6.80
CA MET A 335 14.40 -2.62 -8.08
C MET A 335 14.65 -3.62 -9.22
N GLU A 336 15.84 -4.23 -9.28
CA GLU A 336 16.17 -5.24 -10.29
C GLU A 336 15.32 -6.51 -10.13
N GLY A 337 14.98 -6.92 -8.90
CA GLY A 337 14.03 -7.98 -8.61
C GLY A 337 12.62 -7.68 -9.14
N PHE A 338 12.16 -6.44 -8.99
CA PHE A 338 10.91 -6.01 -9.60
C PHE A 338 10.97 -5.99 -11.13
N LEU A 339 12.08 -5.56 -11.72
CA LEU A 339 12.28 -5.61 -13.17
C LEU A 339 12.20 -7.04 -13.72
N LYS A 340 12.76 -8.00 -13.00
CA LYS A 340 12.67 -9.42 -13.36
C LYS A 340 11.22 -9.90 -13.31
N ASP A 341 10.50 -9.66 -12.20
CA ASP A 341 9.09 -10.06 -12.06
C ASP A 341 8.18 -9.37 -13.09
N TYR A 342 8.46 -8.11 -13.42
CA TYR A 342 7.71 -7.36 -14.43
C TYR A 342 7.88 -7.94 -15.83
N LYS A 343 9.10 -8.36 -16.20
CA LYS A 343 9.36 -9.01 -17.49
C LYS A 343 8.67 -10.37 -17.62
N GLU A 344 8.66 -11.14 -16.55
CA GLU A 344 8.05 -12.48 -16.53
C GLU A 344 6.51 -12.42 -16.53
N LYS A 345 5.90 -11.30 -16.15
CA LYS A 345 4.46 -11.13 -16.23
C LYS A 345 3.98 -10.81 -17.65
N LYS A 346 4.79 -10.14 -18.44
CA LYS A 346 4.46 -9.82 -19.84
C LYS A 346 4.48 -11.07 -20.70
#